data_5f035c0c6b8b2b5e1879935b3f9318dd
#
_entry.id   5f035c0c6b8b2b5e1879935b3f9318dd
#
_cell.length_a   1.000
_cell.length_b   1.000
_cell.length_c   1.000
_cell.angle_alpha   90.00
_cell.angle_beta   90.00
_cell.angle_gamma   90.00
#
_symmetry.space_group_name_H-M   'P 1'
#
loop_
_entity.id
_entity.type
_entity.pdbx_description
1 polymer ?
#
loop_
_entity_poly.entity_id
_entity_poly.type
_entity_poly.pdbx_seq_one_letter_code
_entity_poly.pdbx_strand_id
1 'polypeptide(L)'
;MAELTLPANSKIKRNGRVNKAAAGATRVKNFRVYRYDPDSGENPRYDDFEVDLDKCGPMVLDALIKMKGEQDSSLTFRRSCREGICGSCSMNIDGKNGLACTTAIEDIKGDVRITPLPHMDVIKDLVPDFTHFYAQYASIQPWLKTVTPTPSGKERLQSPEDRAKLDGLYECILCACCSTSCPSYWWNSDKFLGPAILLQAYRWLADSRDEMTGERLDELEDPFRLYRCHTIMNCANACPKGLNPARAIAEVKKLVVERAV
;
A
#
# COMPACT_ATOMS: atom_id res chain seq x y z
N MET A 1 20.77 -5.07 -11.55
CA MET A 1 20.16 -5.37 -10.22
C MET A 1 20.71 -6.73 -9.80
N ALA A 2 21.13 -6.89 -8.55
CA ALA A 2 21.54 -8.19 -8.05
C ALA A 2 20.32 -9.12 -8.05
N GLU A 3 20.40 -10.22 -8.74
CA GLU A 3 19.37 -11.25 -8.72
C GLU A 3 19.45 -11.95 -7.36
N LEU A 4 18.49 -11.65 -6.48
CA LEU A 4 18.41 -12.31 -5.19
C LEU A 4 17.87 -13.73 -5.42
N THR A 5 18.76 -14.69 -5.44
CA THR A 5 18.39 -16.10 -5.44
C THR A 5 17.79 -16.46 -4.07
N LEU A 6 16.63 -17.13 -4.10
CA LEU A 6 16.03 -17.63 -2.85
C LEU A 6 17.01 -18.58 -2.14
N PRO A 7 17.19 -18.46 -0.81
CA PRO A 7 17.99 -19.40 -0.03
C PRO A 7 17.54 -20.84 -0.25
N ALA A 8 18.45 -21.81 -0.08
CA ALA A 8 18.12 -23.22 -0.28
C ALA A 8 17.00 -23.72 0.65
N ASN A 9 16.88 -23.12 1.85
CA ASN A 9 15.83 -23.40 2.83
C ASN A 9 14.57 -22.50 2.68
N SER A 10 14.45 -21.75 1.57
CA SER A 10 13.28 -20.92 1.32
C SER A 10 12.00 -21.76 1.31
N LYS A 11 10.95 -21.23 1.95
CA LYS A 11 9.63 -21.86 1.96
C LYS A 11 8.91 -21.81 0.62
N ILE A 12 9.31 -20.92 -0.29
CA ILE A 12 8.67 -20.78 -1.60
C ILE A 12 9.17 -21.90 -2.53
N LYS A 13 8.26 -22.69 -3.08
CA LYS A 13 8.56 -23.69 -4.12
C LYS A 13 8.94 -23.00 -5.42
N ARG A 14 10.02 -23.41 -6.06
CA ARG A 14 10.52 -22.78 -7.30
C ARG A 14 9.62 -23.04 -8.51
N ASN A 15 9.01 -24.23 -8.60
CA ASN A 15 8.20 -24.65 -9.73
C ASN A 15 6.75 -24.81 -9.28
N GLY A 16 5.88 -24.02 -9.87
CA GLY A 16 4.43 -24.10 -9.73
C GLY A 16 3.77 -24.66 -10.97
N ARG A 17 2.49 -24.36 -11.15
CA ARG A 17 1.72 -24.73 -12.34
C ARG A 17 2.03 -23.80 -13.50
N VAL A 18 1.94 -24.30 -14.72
CA VAL A 18 2.03 -23.51 -15.94
C VAL A 18 0.68 -23.54 -16.63
N ASN A 19 0.03 -22.38 -16.70
CA ASN A 19 -1.27 -22.20 -17.35
C ASN A 19 -1.01 -21.58 -18.73
N LYS A 20 -1.27 -22.36 -19.79
CA LYS A 20 -1.00 -21.93 -21.16
C LYS A 20 -2.11 -21.04 -21.70
N ALA A 21 -1.73 -20.11 -22.58
CA ALA A 21 -2.68 -19.34 -23.37
C ALA A 21 -3.51 -20.27 -24.28
N ALA A 22 -4.69 -19.80 -24.69
CA ALA A 22 -5.51 -20.53 -25.66
C ALA A 22 -4.77 -20.73 -26.98
N ALA A 23 -5.08 -21.85 -27.67
CA ALA A 23 -4.49 -22.11 -28.98
C ALA A 23 -4.80 -20.98 -29.97
N GLY A 24 -3.76 -20.53 -30.72
CA GLY A 24 -3.86 -19.43 -31.68
C GLY A 24 -3.63 -18.03 -31.08
N ALA A 25 -3.22 -17.90 -29.82
CA ALA A 25 -2.80 -16.63 -29.25
C ALA A 25 -1.52 -16.13 -29.97
N THR A 26 -1.53 -14.86 -30.39
CA THR A 26 -0.45 -14.25 -31.17
C THR A 26 0.44 -13.33 -30.36
N ARG A 27 -0.10 -12.69 -29.31
CA ARG A 27 0.62 -11.75 -28.47
C ARG A 27 0.59 -12.18 -27.02
N VAL A 28 1.42 -13.17 -26.69
CA VAL A 28 1.44 -13.80 -25.37
C VAL A 28 2.46 -13.12 -24.46
N LYS A 29 2.04 -12.82 -23.22
CA LYS A 29 2.91 -12.36 -22.12
C LYS A 29 2.78 -13.29 -20.93
N ASN A 30 3.90 -13.62 -20.30
CA ASN A 30 3.92 -14.47 -19.12
C ASN A 30 3.76 -13.63 -17.84
N PHE A 31 2.89 -14.11 -16.94
CA PHE A 31 2.69 -13.55 -15.60
C PHE A 31 3.04 -14.60 -14.56
N ARG A 32 4.06 -14.32 -13.77
CA ARG A 32 4.51 -15.18 -12.68
C ARG A 32 3.88 -14.71 -11.38
N VAL A 33 2.89 -15.44 -10.90
CA VAL A 33 2.03 -15.02 -9.79
C VAL A 33 2.29 -15.86 -8.54
N TYR A 34 2.50 -15.18 -7.40
CA TYR A 34 2.60 -15.84 -6.10
C TYR A 34 1.27 -16.50 -5.72
N ARG A 35 1.37 -17.76 -5.27
CA ARG A 35 0.24 -18.57 -4.85
C ARG A 35 0.47 -19.15 -3.47
N TYR A 36 -0.52 -18.98 -2.61
CA TYR A 36 -0.56 -19.55 -1.27
C TYR A 36 -2.00 -19.85 -0.87
N ASP A 37 -2.23 -21.07 -0.39
CA ASP A 37 -3.50 -21.50 0.16
C ASP A 37 -3.26 -22.02 1.58
N PRO A 38 -3.76 -21.33 2.64
CA PRO A 38 -3.53 -21.74 4.02
C PRO A 38 -4.14 -23.13 4.34
N ASP A 39 -5.24 -23.49 3.66
CA ASP A 39 -5.93 -24.75 3.89
C ASP A 39 -5.18 -25.96 3.33
N SER A 40 -4.27 -25.73 2.39
CA SER A 40 -3.49 -26.82 1.75
C SER A 40 -2.39 -27.38 2.64
N GLY A 41 -1.92 -26.64 3.64
CA GLY A 41 -0.72 -26.94 4.43
C GLY A 41 0.58 -26.93 3.63
N GLU A 42 0.56 -26.55 2.37
CA GLU A 42 1.71 -26.52 1.48
C GLU A 42 2.46 -25.18 1.54
N ASN A 43 3.77 -25.21 1.24
CA ASN A 43 4.56 -24.01 1.08
C ASN A 43 4.06 -23.18 -0.12
N PRO A 44 4.20 -21.82 -0.04
CA PRO A 44 3.92 -20.96 -1.19
C PRO A 44 4.71 -21.37 -2.43
N ARG A 45 4.17 -21.05 -3.60
CA ARG A 45 4.79 -21.28 -4.91
C ARG A 45 4.56 -20.11 -5.84
N TYR A 46 5.18 -20.15 -7.00
CA TYR A 46 4.83 -19.27 -8.13
C TYR A 46 4.18 -20.13 -9.22
N ASP A 47 3.02 -19.70 -9.70
CA ASP A 47 2.40 -20.23 -10.90
C ASP A 47 2.65 -19.28 -12.08
N ASP A 48 2.92 -19.82 -13.26
CA ASP A 48 3.07 -19.07 -14.49
C ASP A 48 1.77 -19.10 -15.30
N PHE A 49 1.36 -17.93 -15.78
CA PHE A 49 0.15 -17.74 -16.57
C PHE A 49 0.50 -17.04 -17.90
N GLU A 50 0.29 -17.73 -19.00
CA GLU A 50 0.39 -17.15 -20.32
C GLU A 50 -0.91 -16.44 -20.69
N VAL A 51 -0.86 -15.13 -20.89
CA VAL A 51 -2.01 -14.28 -21.21
C VAL A 51 -1.91 -13.75 -22.62
N ASP A 52 -2.94 -13.97 -23.43
CA ASP A 52 -3.11 -13.35 -24.74
C ASP A 52 -3.51 -11.89 -24.57
N LEU A 53 -2.59 -10.99 -24.89
CA LEU A 53 -2.77 -9.54 -24.74
C LEU A 53 -3.74 -8.94 -25.78
N ASP A 54 -3.99 -9.62 -26.89
CA ASP A 54 -4.96 -9.16 -27.90
C ASP A 54 -6.41 -9.30 -27.41
N LYS A 55 -6.61 -10.15 -26.39
CA LYS A 55 -7.90 -10.37 -25.72
C LYS A 55 -7.89 -9.95 -24.26
N CYS A 56 -6.99 -9.07 -23.89
CA CYS A 56 -6.83 -8.56 -22.51
C CYS A 56 -6.87 -7.03 -22.52
N GLY A 57 -7.44 -6.45 -21.47
CA GLY A 57 -7.30 -5.01 -21.24
C GLY A 57 -5.85 -4.63 -20.91
N PRO A 58 -5.52 -3.32 -20.93
CA PRO A 58 -4.14 -2.84 -20.88
C PRO A 58 -3.50 -2.90 -19.49
N MET A 59 -4.29 -3.06 -18.41
CA MET A 59 -3.78 -2.98 -17.05
C MET A 59 -3.47 -4.36 -16.45
N VAL A 60 -2.54 -4.41 -15.52
CA VAL A 60 -2.21 -5.64 -14.77
C VAL A 60 -3.45 -6.25 -14.11
N LEU A 61 -4.38 -5.42 -13.63
CA LEU A 61 -5.65 -5.91 -13.07
C LEU A 61 -6.50 -6.65 -14.11
N ASP A 62 -6.50 -6.21 -15.36
CA ASP A 62 -7.25 -6.87 -16.43
C ASP A 62 -6.69 -8.28 -16.69
N ALA A 63 -5.36 -8.42 -16.69
CA ALA A 63 -4.72 -9.72 -16.80
C ALA A 63 -5.07 -10.64 -15.60
N LEU A 64 -5.06 -10.11 -14.36
CA LEU A 64 -5.46 -10.89 -13.17
C LEU A 64 -6.91 -11.35 -13.25
N ILE A 65 -7.82 -10.51 -13.72
CA ILE A 65 -9.23 -10.87 -13.91
C ILE A 65 -9.37 -11.96 -14.98
N LYS A 66 -8.65 -11.83 -16.09
CA LYS A 66 -8.63 -12.80 -17.17
C LYS A 66 -8.06 -14.16 -16.71
N MET A 67 -6.92 -14.16 -16.03
CA MET A 67 -6.35 -15.39 -15.45
C MET A 67 -7.34 -16.08 -14.51
N LYS A 68 -7.98 -15.34 -13.61
CA LYS A 68 -8.98 -15.89 -12.68
C LYS A 68 -10.22 -16.42 -13.41
N GLY A 69 -10.70 -15.72 -14.43
CA GLY A 69 -11.91 -16.09 -15.15
C GLY A 69 -11.74 -17.26 -16.11
N GLU A 70 -10.57 -17.41 -16.74
CA GLU A 70 -10.36 -18.33 -17.84
C GLU A 70 -9.41 -19.49 -17.54
N GLN A 71 -8.46 -19.30 -16.59
CA GLN A 71 -7.38 -20.27 -16.36
C GLN A 71 -7.41 -20.89 -14.98
N ASP A 72 -7.56 -20.10 -13.90
CA ASP A 72 -7.61 -20.62 -12.53
C ASP A 72 -8.52 -19.77 -11.63
N SER A 73 -9.75 -20.23 -11.43
CA SER A 73 -10.76 -19.56 -10.61
C SER A 73 -10.38 -19.43 -9.12
N SER A 74 -9.41 -20.22 -8.64
CA SER A 74 -8.95 -20.20 -7.25
C SER A 74 -8.02 -19.00 -6.96
N LEU A 75 -7.47 -18.33 -8.00
CA LEU A 75 -6.62 -17.16 -7.83
C LEU A 75 -7.33 -16.05 -7.04
N THR A 76 -6.71 -15.62 -5.92
CA THR A 76 -7.35 -14.71 -4.98
C THR A 76 -6.61 -13.36 -4.91
N PHE A 77 -7.35 -12.27 -5.12
CA PHE A 77 -6.87 -10.90 -5.01
C PHE A 77 -8.04 -9.95 -4.69
N ARG A 78 -7.71 -8.78 -4.12
CA ARG A 78 -8.70 -7.72 -3.87
C ARG A 78 -8.77 -6.77 -5.06
N ARG A 79 -9.96 -6.30 -5.37
CA ARG A 79 -10.21 -5.26 -6.36
C ARG A 79 -11.55 -4.57 -6.13
N SER A 80 -11.70 -3.33 -6.59
CA SER A 80 -12.99 -2.62 -6.56
C SER A 80 -13.06 -1.56 -7.66
N CYS A 81 -12.60 -0.33 -7.43
CA CYS A 81 -12.85 0.87 -8.25
C CYS A 81 -12.28 0.83 -9.67
N ARG A 82 -11.15 0.16 -9.92
CA ARG A 82 -10.41 0.09 -11.19
C ARG A 82 -9.79 1.41 -11.68
N GLU A 83 -9.83 2.48 -10.87
CA GLU A 83 -9.40 3.83 -11.23
C GLU A 83 -8.44 4.47 -10.21
N GLY A 84 -7.79 3.65 -9.38
CA GLY A 84 -6.77 4.13 -8.44
C GLY A 84 -7.31 4.88 -7.22
N ILE A 85 -8.58 4.69 -6.82
CA ILE A 85 -9.21 5.42 -5.71
C ILE A 85 -9.34 4.57 -4.44
N CYS A 86 -9.69 3.29 -4.55
CA CYS A 86 -9.99 2.47 -3.37
C CYS A 86 -8.75 1.81 -2.71
N GLY A 87 -7.61 1.75 -3.38
CA GLY A 87 -6.38 1.11 -2.88
C GLY A 87 -6.43 -0.42 -2.78
N SER A 88 -7.57 -1.08 -3.02
CA SER A 88 -7.76 -2.50 -2.73
C SER A 88 -6.89 -3.45 -3.59
N CYS A 89 -6.52 -3.05 -4.79
CA CYS A 89 -5.66 -3.84 -5.69
C CYS A 89 -4.16 -3.55 -5.52
N SER A 90 -3.76 -3.07 -4.35
CA SER A 90 -2.35 -2.84 -4.03
C SER A 90 -1.59 -4.17 -3.91
N MET A 91 -0.47 -4.27 -4.60
CA MET A 91 0.41 -5.44 -4.62
C MET A 91 1.82 -5.06 -5.08
N ASN A 92 2.74 -5.99 -5.02
CA ASN A 92 4.07 -5.79 -5.59
C ASN A 92 4.07 -6.33 -7.03
N ILE A 93 4.33 -5.44 -7.97
CA ILE A 93 4.36 -5.73 -9.40
C ILE A 93 5.79 -5.49 -9.89
N ASP A 94 6.45 -6.53 -10.33
CA ASP A 94 7.83 -6.51 -10.82
C ASP A 94 8.81 -5.77 -9.89
N GLY A 95 8.69 -6.03 -8.58
CA GLY A 95 9.55 -5.44 -7.55
C GLY A 95 9.13 -4.05 -7.07
N LYS A 96 8.06 -3.46 -7.62
CA LYS A 96 7.53 -2.17 -7.18
C LYS A 96 6.13 -2.33 -6.57
N ASN A 97 5.90 -1.69 -5.43
CA ASN A 97 4.56 -1.63 -4.86
C ASN A 97 3.71 -0.61 -5.63
N GLY A 98 2.52 -1.02 -6.02
CA GLY A 98 1.62 -0.19 -6.82
C GLY A 98 0.21 -0.76 -6.86
N LEU A 99 -0.64 -0.14 -7.67
CA LEU A 99 -2.03 -0.58 -7.88
C LEU A 99 -2.13 -1.31 -9.21
N ALA A 100 -2.64 -2.53 -9.20
CA ALA A 100 -2.80 -3.32 -10.43
C ALA A 100 -3.74 -2.66 -11.45
N CYS A 101 -4.70 -1.85 -11.00
CA CYS A 101 -5.65 -1.15 -11.88
C CYS A 101 -5.07 0.06 -12.62
N THR A 102 -3.91 0.58 -12.19
CA THR A 102 -3.25 1.74 -12.83
C THR A 102 -1.84 1.44 -13.32
N THR A 103 -1.39 0.20 -13.22
CA THR A 103 -0.10 -0.25 -13.78
C THR A 103 -0.35 -0.84 -15.15
N ALA A 104 0.18 -0.20 -16.20
CA ALA A 104 0.05 -0.67 -17.57
C ALA A 104 0.96 -1.89 -17.81
N ILE A 105 0.46 -2.89 -18.52
CA ILE A 105 1.20 -4.11 -18.84
C ILE A 105 2.39 -3.80 -19.76
N GLU A 106 2.25 -2.84 -20.66
CA GLU A 106 3.27 -2.45 -21.62
C GLU A 106 4.48 -1.76 -20.99
N ASP A 107 4.30 -1.10 -19.82
CA ASP A 107 5.40 -0.46 -19.10
C ASP A 107 6.37 -1.47 -18.48
N ILE A 108 5.98 -2.74 -18.38
CA ILE A 108 6.78 -3.80 -17.77
C ILE A 108 7.49 -4.60 -18.87
N LYS A 109 8.81 -4.60 -18.85
CA LYS A 109 9.63 -5.36 -19.82
C LYS A 109 9.75 -6.83 -19.41
N GLY A 110 9.61 -7.75 -20.39
CA GLY A 110 9.70 -9.19 -20.14
C GLY A 110 8.49 -9.74 -19.38
N ASP A 111 8.72 -10.78 -18.58
CA ASP A 111 7.69 -11.42 -17.74
C ASP A 111 7.27 -10.51 -16.60
N VAL A 112 6.00 -10.57 -16.21
CA VAL A 112 5.44 -9.79 -15.10
C VAL A 112 5.41 -10.63 -13.83
N ARG A 113 6.18 -10.28 -12.83
CA ARG A 113 6.12 -10.95 -11.52
C ARG A 113 5.16 -10.22 -10.58
N ILE A 114 4.20 -10.94 -10.03
CA ILE A 114 3.20 -10.40 -9.11
C ILE A 114 3.25 -11.14 -7.78
N THR A 115 3.43 -10.38 -6.70
CA THR A 115 3.43 -10.89 -5.32
C THR A 115 2.53 -10.03 -4.44
N PRO A 116 2.08 -10.52 -3.27
CA PRO A 116 1.41 -9.65 -2.30
C PRO A 116 2.34 -8.52 -1.85
N LEU A 117 1.79 -7.52 -1.19
CA LEU A 117 2.60 -6.47 -0.55
C LEU A 117 3.60 -7.12 0.41
N PRO A 118 4.89 -6.72 0.34
CA PRO A 118 5.95 -7.35 1.14
C PRO A 118 5.80 -7.03 2.64
N HIS A 119 6.34 -7.91 3.49
CA HIS A 119 6.38 -7.75 4.95
C HIS A 119 5.00 -7.58 5.62
N MET A 120 3.97 -8.14 5.04
CA MET A 120 2.66 -8.39 5.66
C MET A 120 2.36 -9.87 5.61
N ASP A 121 1.65 -10.38 6.60
CA ASP A 121 1.15 -11.75 6.58
C ASP A 121 0.22 -11.96 5.39
N VAL A 122 0.26 -13.13 4.78
CA VAL A 122 -0.55 -13.45 3.61
C VAL A 122 -1.72 -14.32 4.03
N ILE A 123 -2.94 -13.82 3.79
CA ILE A 123 -4.17 -14.59 4.04
C ILE A 123 -4.31 -15.67 2.96
N LYS A 124 -4.26 -15.29 1.68
CA LYS A 124 -4.31 -16.20 0.54
C LYS A 124 -3.78 -15.49 -0.71
N ASP A 125 -2.93 -16.14 -1.49
CA ASP A 125 -2.36 -15.64 -2.74
C ASP A 125 -1.85 -14.19 -2.66
N LEU A 126 -2.53 -13.24 -3.31
CA LEU A 126 -2.18 -11.82 -3.36
C LEU A 126 -2.90 -10.98 -2.29
N VAL A 127 -3.54 -11.63 -1.32
CA VAL A 127 -4.32 -10.95 -0.26
C VAL A 127 -3.50 -10.88 1.03
N PRO A 128 -2.90 -9.73 1.38
CA PRO A 128 -2.22 -9.52 2.66
C PRO A 128 -3.23 -9.23 3.78
N ASP A 129 -2.79 -9.47 5.03
CA ASP A 129 -3.52 -9.10 6.24
C ASP A 129 -3.26 -7.64 6.60
N PHE A 130 -4.30 -6.84 6.66
CA PHE A 130 -4.28 -5.43 7.04
C PHE A 130 -4.64 -5.16 8.50
N THR A 131 -4.89 -6.19 9.30
CA THR A 131 -5.37 -6.04 10.69
C THR A 131 -4.46 -5.13 11.51
N HIS A 132 -3.16 -5.41 11.51
CA HIS A 132 -2.18 -4.58 12.22
C HIS A 132 -2.10 -3.14 11.68
N PHE A 133 -2.10 -2.99 10.35
CA PHE A 133 -2.06 -1.69 9.69
C PHE A 133 -3.25 -0.80 10.08
N TYR A 134 -4.45 -1.36 10.11
CA TYR A 134 -5.64 -0.62 10.53
C TYR A 134 -5.70 -0.39 12.04
N ALA A 135 -5.14 -1.27 12.87
CA ALA A 135 -4.98 -1.01 14.30
C ALA A 135 -4.05 0.20 14.55
N GLN A 136 -2.95 0.30 13.80
CA GLN A 136 -2.08 1.48 13.84
C GLN A 136 -2.81 2.74 13.35
N TYR A 137 -3.62 2.64 12.31
CA TYR A 137 -4.43 3.76 11.83
C TYR A 137 -5.45 4.20 12.89
N ALA A 138 -6.16 3.29 13.51
CA ALA A 138 -7.10 3.60 14.59
C ALA A 138 -6.41 4.27 15.79
N SER A 139 -5.14 3.90 16.08
CA SER A 139 -4.40 4.44 17.22
C SER A 139 -4.08 5.93 17.14
N ILE A 140 -4.10 6.52 15.94
CA ILE A 140 -3.91 7.97 15.77
C ILE A 140 -5.22 8.75 15.82
N GLN A 141 -6.34 8.08 16.12
CA GLN A 141 -7.66 8.68 16.21
C GLN A 141 -8.01 9.54 14.98
N PRO A 142 -8.18 8.93 13.79
CA PRO A 142 -8.27 9.63 12.52
C PRO A 142 -9.64 10.28 12.29
N TRP A 143 -10.04 11.15 13.18
CA TRP A 143 -11.27 11.96 13.12
C TRP A 143 -11.04 13.32 13.73
N LEU A 144 -11.87 14.31 13.38
CA LEU A 144 -11.81 15.65 13.90
C LEU A 144 -12.08 15.66 15.40
N LYS A 145 -11.18 16.23 16.19
CA LYS A 145 -11.32 16.39 17.64
C LYS A 145 -11.54 17.85 17.98
N THR A 146 -12.61 18.12 18.72
CA THR A 146 -12.97 19.49 19.10
C THR A 146 -13.47 19.50 20.54
N VAL A 147 -13.09 20.53 21.31
CA VAL A 147 -13.58 20.80 22.69
C VAL A 147 -14.63 21.89 22.69
N THR A 148 -14.56 22.83 21.73
CA THR A 148 -15.58 23.88 21.59
C THR A 148 -16.86 23.33 20.98
N PRO A 149 -18.04 23.76 21.44
CA PRO A 149 -19.31 23.37 20.83
C PRO A 149 -19.36 23.75 19.36
N THR A 150 -19.95 22.88 18.53
CA THR A 150 -20.23 23.23 17.13
C THR A 150 -21.19 24.43 17.09
N PRO A 151 -20.95 25.45 16.26
CA PRO A 151 -21.86 26.58 16.12
C PRO A 151 -23.28 26.12 15.77
N SER A 152 -24.27 26.63 16.49
CA SER A 152 -25.67 26.20 16.29
C SER A 152 -26.12 26.45 14.86
N GLY A 153 -26.60 25.41 14.18
CA GLY A 153 -27.09 25.45 12.81
C GLY A 153 -26.04 25.80 11.73
N LYS A 154 -24.74 25.71 12.05
CA LYS A 154 -23.65 26.02 11.13
C LYS A 154 -22.55 24.98 11.22
N GLU A 155 -21.76 24.86 10.15
CA GLU A 155 -20.53 24.06 10.11
C GLU A 155 -19.35 24.81 10.75
N ARG A 156 -18.30 24.05 11.12
CA ARG A 156 -16.99 24.64 11.47
C ARG A 156 -16.35 25.17 10.21
N LEU A 157 -16.16 26.47 10.13
CA LEU A 157 -15.57 27.14 8.98
C LEU A 157 -14.06 26.87 8.91
N GLN A 158 -13.57 26.81 7.68
CA GLN A 158 -12.14 26.72 7.36
C GLN A 158 -11.87 27.68 6.18
N SER A 159 -10.77 28.44 6.27
CA SER A 159 -10.37 29.33 5.18
C SER A 159 -9.86 28.49 3.97
N PRO A 160 -9.93 29.04 2.74
CA PRO A 160 -9.31 28.39 1.57
C PRO A 160 -7.81 28.12 1.78
N GLU A 161 -7.08 29.01 2.45
CA GLU A 161 -5.67 28.90 2.74
C GLU A 161 -5.39 27.73 3.72
N ASP A 162 -6.21 27.59 4.76
CA ASP A 162 -6.10 26.45 5.69
C ASP A 162 -6.51 25.14 5.02
N ARG A 163 -7.53 25.16 4.17
CA ARG A 163 -7.93 24.01 3.39
C ARG A 163 -6.79 23.53 2.47
N ALA A 164 -6.08 24.47 1.84
CA ALA A 164 -4.94 24.15 0.95
C ALA A 164 -3.78 23.43 1.67
N LYS A 165 -3.62 23.62 2.99
CA LYS A 165 -2.63 22.87 3.79
C LYS A 165 -2.88 21.37 3.84
N LEU A 166 -4.10 20.92 3.54
CA LEU A 166 -4.46 19.51 3.51
C LEU A 166 -4.20 18.85 2.15
N ASP A 167 -3.86 19.60 1.11
CA ASP A 167 -3.54 19.07 -0.20
C ASP A 167 -2.25 18.23 -0.13
N GLY A 168 -2.30 17.05 -0.76
CA GLY A 168 -1.24 16.06 -0.64
C GLY A 168 -1.31 15.20 0.63
N LEU A 169 -2.32 15.37 1.47
CA LEU A 169 -2.54 14.59 2.71
C LEU A 169 -3.85 13.80 2.67
N TYR A 170 -4.98 14.47 2.43
CA TYR A 170 -6.31 13.84 2.46
C TYR A 170 -6.55 12.88 1.30
N GLU A 171 -5.79 12.96 0.21
CA GLU A 171 -5.89 12.07 -0.94
C GLU A 171 -5.30 10.67 -0.68
N CYS A 172 -4.74 10.44 0.50
CA CYS A 172 -4.23 9.13 0.88
C CYS A 172 -5.36 8.09 0.93
N ILE A 173 -5.21 7.03 0.14
CA ILE A 173 -6.17 5.94 -0.02
C ILE A 173 -5.89 4.73 0.87
N LEU A 174 -4.96 4.84 1.82
CA LEU A 174 -4.59 3.76 2.76
C LEU A 174 -4.22 2.42 2.08
N CYS A 175 -3.64 2.48 0.89
CA CYS A 175 -3.26 1.29 0.12
C CYS A 175 -2.04 0.53 0.66
N ALA A 176 -1.34 1.07 1.66
CA ALA A 176 -0.14 0.54 2.30
C ALA A 176 1.10 0.38 1.38
N CYS A 177 1.08 0.78 0.11
CA CYS A 177 2.25 0.68 -0.78
C CYS A 177 3.50 1.35 -0.18
N CYS A 178 3.34 2.53 0.44
CA CYS A 178 4.44 3.28 1.06
C CYS A 178 4.97 2.60 2.33
N SER A 179 4.09 2.12 3.22
CA SER A 179 4.48 1.43 4.46
C SER A 179 5.23 0.14 4.17
N THR A 180 4.72 -0.66 3.24
CA THR A 180 5.34 -1.93 2.84
C THR A 180 6.59 -1.77 1.96
N SER A 181 6.91 -0.55 1.50
CA SER A 181 8.18 -0.22 0.83
C SER A 181 9.24 0.37 1.78
N CYS A 182 8.89 0.59 3.05
CA CYS A 182 9.76 1.25 4.02
C CYS A 182 10.60 0.24 4.81
N PRO A 183 11.94 0.23 4.67
CA PRO A 183 12.80 -0.68 5.43
C PRO A 183 12.63 -0.54 6.96
N SER A 184 12.44 0.68 7.46
CA SER A 184 12.19 0.90 8.88
C SER A 184 10.88 0.24 9.35
N TYR A 185 9.86 0.20 8.51
CA TYR A 185 8.60 -0.49 8.80
C TYR A 185 8.77 -2.01 8.74
N TRP A 186 9.61 -2.54 7.85
CA TRP A 186 9.87 -3.98 7.78
C TRP A 186 10.42 -4.55 9.10
N TRP A 187 11.33 -3.79 9.75
CA TRP A 187 12.03 -4.24 10.95
C TRP A 187 11.36 -3.87 12.25
N ASN A 188 10.47 -2.87 12.26
CA ASN A 188 9.89 -2.29 13.47
C ASN A 188 8.37 -2.07 13.33
N SER A 189 7.65 -2.84 12.53
CA SER A 189 6.22 -2.65 12.31
C SER A 189 5.37 -2.80 13.59
N ASP A 190 5.92 -3.46 14.61
CA ASP A 190 5.30 -3.60 15.93
C ASP A 190 5.12 -2.26 16.66
N LYS A 191 6.00 -1.28 16.41
CA LYS A 191 6.03 0.01 17.10
C LYS A 191 6.00 1.22 16.17
N PHE A 192 6.74 1.16 15.06
CA PHE A 192 6.80 2.25 14.08
C PHE A 192 5.49 2.34 13.30
N LEU A 193 4.84 3.51 13.37
CA LEU A 193 3.56 3.73 12.69
C LEU A 193 3.64 3.65 11.17
N GLY A 194 4.83 3.88 10.62
CA GLY A 194 5.04 3.82 9.19
C GLY A 194 4.55 5.06 8.43
N PRO A 195 4.94 5.14 7.14
CA PRO A 195 4.71 6.35 6.35
C PRO A 195 3.24 6.72 6.15
N ALA A 196 2.36 5.72 5.91
CA ALA A 196 0.95 6.00 5.65
C ALA A 196 0.25 6.58 6.87
N ILE A 197 0.49 5.98 8.04
CA ILE A 197 -0.18 6.39 9.27
C ILE A 197 0.36 7.75 9.75
N LEU A 198 1.67 7.99 9.62
CA LEU A 198 2.26 9.29 9.98
C LEU A 198 1.82 10.42 9.03
N LEU A 199 1.62 10.14 7.74
CA LEU A 199 1.01 11.09 6.81
C LEU A 199 -0.43 11.42 7.25
N GLN A 200 -1.20 10.42 7.63
CA GLN A 200 -2.56 10.61 8.13
C GLN A 200 -2.58 11.34 9.50
N ALA A 201 -1.60 11.09 10.36
CA ALA A 201 -1.47 11.85 11.61
C ALA A 201 -1.22 13.35 11.33
N TYR A 202 -0.33 13.65 10.39
CA TYR A 202 -0.08 15.04 9.99
C TYR A 202 -1.31 15.69 9.35
N ARG A 203 -2.11 14.96 8.60
CA ARG A 203 -3.38 15.45 8.03
C ARG A 203 -4.29 16.03 9.11
N TRP A 204 -4.36 15.40 10.30
CA TRP A 204 -5.18 15.90 11.42
C TRP A 204 -4.49 17.04 12.18
N LEU A 205 -3.16 17.01 12.30
CA LEU A 205 -2.38 18.11 12.89
C LEU A 205 -2.44 19.39 12.04
N ALA A 206 -2.56 19.25 10.73
CA ALA A 206 -2.65 20.39 9.81
C ALA A 206 -4.08 20.94 9.63
N ASP A 207 -5.09 20.26 10.15
CA ASP A 207 -6.48 20.70 10.03
C ASP A 207 -6.78 21.81 11.05
N SER A 208 -7.00 23.03 10.59
CA SER A 208 -7.25 24.20 11.44
C SER A 208 -8.51 24.10 12.30
N ARG A 209 -9.36 23.12 12.05
CA ARG A 209 -10.57 22.86 12.83
C ARG A 209 -10.33 21.88 13.98
N ASP A 210 -9.19 21.16 13.98
CA ASP A 210 -8.82 20.26 15.06
C ASP A 210 -8.22 21.06 16.24
N GLU A 211 -8.73 20.82 17.44
CA GLU A 211 -8.35 21.56 18.63
C GLU A 211 -7.44 20.75 19.58
N MET A 212 -7.05 19.51 19.18
CA MET A 212 -6.31 18.60 20.06
C MET A 212 -4.87 18.35 19.59
N THR A 213 -4.23 19.37 18.99
CA THR A 213 -2.84 19.27 18.48
C THR A 213 -1.87 18.77 19.55
N GLY A 214 -1.96 19.28 20.80
CA GLY A 214 -1.10 18.86 21.90
C GLY A 214 -1.21 17.37 22.22
N GLU A 215 -2.43 16.86 22.41
CA GLU A 215 -2.71 15.44 22.68
C GLU A 215 -2.22 14.55 21.53
N ARG A 216 -2.45 14.96 20.27
CA ARG A 216 -1.96 14.21 19.10
C ARG A 216 -0.44 14.13 19.05
N LEU A 217 0.25 15.22 19.41
CA LEU A 217 1.72 15.21 19.46
C LEU A 217 2.24 14.35 20.61
N ASP A 218 1.58 14.36 21.80
CA ASP A 218 1.94 13.46 22.90
C ASP A 218 1.88 12.00 22.52
N GLU A 219 0.85 11.60 21.78
CA GLU A 219 0.69 10.22 21.29
C GLU A 219 1.77 9.84 20.24
N LEU A 220 2.31 10.81 19.49
CA LEU A 220 3.30 10.58 18.45
C LEU A 220 4.74 10.68 18.95
N GLU A 221 5.00 11.44 20.00
CA GLU A 221 6.33 11.70 20.56
C GLU A 221 6.89 10.48 21.29
N ASP A 222 7.24 9.48 20.53
CA ASP A 222 7.83 8.23 21.00
C ASP A 222 9.02 7.87 20.11
N PRO A 223 10.15 7.41 20.68
CA PRO A 223 11.35 7.04 19.93
C PRO A 223 11.12 6.03 18.83
N PHE A 224 10.11 5.17 18.98
CA PHE A 224 9.79 4.12 18.01
C PHE A 224 8.66 4.52 17.07
N ARG A 225 7.61 5.19 17.56
CA ARG A 225 6.43 5.53 16.76
C ARG A 225 6.74 6.49 15.61
N LEU A 226 7.54 7.55 15.88
CA LEU A 226 7.87 8.63 14.94
C LEU A 226 9.32 8.55 14.41
N TYR A 227 10.29 8.40 15.31
CA TYR A 227 11.71 8.68 15.02
C TYR A 227 12.43 7.57 14.27
N ARG A 228 11.78 6.43 13.98
CA ARG A 228 12.33 5.38 13.09
C ARG A 228 12.33 5.77 11.60
N CYS A 229 11.76 6.91 11.26
CA CYS A 229 11.88 7.46 9.92
C CYS A 229 13.29 8.04 9.68
N HIS A 230 14.03 7.44 8.75
CA HIS A 230 15.38 7.87 8.34
C HIS A 230 15.38 8.57 6.97
N THR A 231 14.23 9.02 6.48
CA THR A 231 14.08 9.78 5.22
C THR A 231 14.65 9.03 3.99
N ILE A 232 14.45 7.72 3.91
CA ILE A 232 14.93 6.87 2.80
C ILE A 232 14.19 7.18 1.48
N MET A 233 13.02 7.81 1.55
CA MET A 233 12.18 8.24 0.41
C MET A 233 11.48 7.13 -0.39
N ASN A 234 11.65 5.86 -0.08
CA ASN A 234 10.94 4.77 -0.74
C ASN A 234 9.41 4.95 -0.69
N CYS A 235 8.90 5.51 0.40
CA CYS A 235 7.48 5.78 0.59
C CYS A 235 6.92 6.79 -0.43
N ALA A 236 7.66 7.84 -0.76
CA ALA A 236 7.25 8.81 -1.78
C ALA A 236 7.30 8.18 -3.19
N ASN A 237 8.35 7.39 -3.47
CA ASN A 237 8.53 6.73 -4.77
C ASN A 237 7.48 5.63 -5.02
N ALA A 238 6.98 4.97 -3.97
CA ALA A 238 6.00 3.90 -4.08
C ALA A 238 4.54 4.39 -4.01
N CYS A 239 4.30 5.68 -3.76
CA CYS A 239 2.94 6.17 -3.61
C CYS A 239 2.22 6.27 -4.96
N PRO A 240 1.14 5.49 -5.20
CA PRO A 240 0.42 5.55 -6.47
C PRO A 240 -0.39 6.83 -6.66
N LYS A 241 -0.53 7.65 -5.60
CA LYS A 241 -1.18 8.96 -5.63
C LYS A 241 -0.18 10.11 -5.74
N GLY A 242 1.13 9.82 -5.83
CA GLY A 242 2.17 10.85 -5.90
C GLY A 242 2.35 11.66 -4.62
N LEU A 243 1.88 11.17 -3.47
CA LEU A 243 2.01 11.84 -2.19
C LEU A 243 3.43 11.70 -1.63
N ASN A 244 3.78 12.59 -0.70
CA ASN A 244 5.09 12.56 -0.03
C ASN A 244 4.96 12.33 1.49
N PRO A 245 4.87 11.08 1.95
CA PRO A 245 4.80 10.77 3.37
C PRO A 245 6.04 11.21 4.16
N ALA A 246 7.21 11.20 3.54
CA ALA A 246 8.44 11.62 4.22
C ALA A 246 8.42 13.12 4.58
N ARG A 247 7.84 13.97 3.71
CA ARG A 247 7.62 15.38 4.01
C ARG A 247 6.63 15.55 5.17
N ALA A 248 5.52 14.84 5.15
CA ALA A 248 4.54 14.89 6.26
C ALA A 248 5.18 14.49 7.60
N ILE A 249 6.02 13.43 7.62
CA ILE A 249 6.75 13.03 8.82
C ILE A 249 7.72 14.12 9.29
N ALA A 250 8.40 14.82 8.38
CA ALA A 250 9.29 15.92 8.73
C ALA A 250 8.52 17.07 9.39
N GLU A 251 7.33 17.41 8.89
CA GLU A 251 6.46 18.42 9.52
C GLU A 251 5.98 18.01 10.91
N VAL A 252 5.61 16.71 11.11
CA VAL A 252 5.30 16.22 12.48
C VAL A 252 6.48 16.40 13.42
N LYS A 253 7.71 16.03 13.00
CA LYS A 253 8.92 16.20 13.80
C LYS A 253 9.19 17.68 14.13
N LYS A 254 8.94 18.57 13.18
CA LYS A 254 9.06 20.01 13.37
C LYS A 254 8.09 20.52 14.44
N LEU A 255 6.80 20.13 14.37
CA LEU A 255 5.80 20.49 15.37
C LEU A 255 6.16 20.02 16.79
N VAL A 256 6.73 18.81 16.92
CA VAL A 256 7.21 18.29 18.21
C VAL A 256 8.33 19.18 18.76
N VAL A 257 9.30 19.58 17.94
CA VAL A 257 10.41 20.45 18.36
C VAL A 257 9.90 21.85 18.73
N GLU A 258 9.04 22.45 17.91
CA GLU A 258 8.46 23.79 18.15
C GLU A 258 7.67 23.86 19.47
N ARG A 259 7.05 22.75 19.87
CA ARG A 259 6.34 22.65 21.15
C ARG A 259 7.28 22.58 22.36
N ALA A 260 8.49 22.02 22.18
CA ALA A 260 9.46 21.82 23.25
C ALA A 260 10.32 23.07 23.55
N VAL A 261 10.26 24.09 22.69
CA VAL A 261 10.97 25.38 22.83
C VAL A 261 10.03 26.48 23.30
#